data_5e22d290af1c5dbfd003e70a50cf6279
#
_entry.id   5e22d290af1c5dbfd003e70a50cf6279
#
_cell.length_a   1.000
_cell.length_b   1.000
_cell.length_c   1.000
_cell.angle_alpha   90.00
_cell.angle_beta   90.00
_cell.angle_gamma   90.00
#
_symmetry.space_group_name_H-M   'P 1'
#
loop_
_entity.id
_entity.type
_entity.pdbx_description
1 polymer ?
#
loop_
_entity_poly.entity_id
_entity_poly.type
_entity_poly.pdbx_seq_one_letter_code
_entity_poly.pdbx_strand_id
1 'polypeptide(L)'
;MRTFKDQVGLGLFKIPFYDKTAFGHSGGIDGFTSVFGHFPDDHISYAQTSNGSNTNTNNISITVLSAIFGKPYEIPDFRVFEVNPEDLDQYAGVYSSKQLPIKITVTRENTRLIAQGTGQSSFPLEATAKDQFKFEQAGIIMEFNPAEKTMILKQGGGTFTFIKE
;
A
#
# COMPACT_ATOMS: atom_id res chain seq x y z
N MET A 1 39.16 -1.52 1.91
CA MET A 1 37.72 -1.31 2.07
C MET A 1 37.20 -0.59 0.82
N ARG A 2 36.37 -1.22 -0.03
CA ARG A 2 35.86 -0.56 -1.23
C ARG A 2 34.69 0.35 -0.80
N THR A 3 34.81 1.62 -1.09
CA THR A 3 33.81 2.64 -0.71
C THR A 3 32.55 2.50 -1.54
N PHE A 4 31.40 2.59 -0.88
CA PHE A 4 30.11 2.74 -1.57
C PHE A 4 30.09 4.08 -2.30
N LYS A 5 29.88 4.05 -3.61
CA LYS A 5 29.60 5.24 -4.39
C LYS A 5 28.10 5.33 -4.57
N ASP A 6 27.51 6.48 -4.24
CA ASP A 6 26.07 6.73 -4.39
C ASP A 6 25.16 5.68 -3.71
N GLN A 7 25.54 5.24 -2.51
CA GLN A 7 24.81 4.25 -1.70
C GLN A 7 24.78 2.82 -2.28
N VAL A 8 25.49 2.55 -3.36
CA VAL A 8 25.56 1.22 -3.99
C VAL A 8 27.02 0.75 -4.05
N GLY A 9 27.26 -0.51 -3.74
CA GLY A 9 28.58 -1.13 -3.86
C GLY A 9 28.50 -2.65 -3.97
N LEU A 10 29.10 -3.19 -5.04
CA LEU A 10 29.23 -4.64 -5.28
C LEU A 10 27.93 -5.44 -5.13
N GLY A 11 26.82 -4.92 -5.67
CA GLY A 11 25.52 -5.58 -5.60
C GLY A 11 24.78 -5.40 -4.27
N LEU A 12 25.25 -4.51 -3.38
CA LEU A 12 24.56 -4.16 -2.14
C LEU A 12 24.19 -2.69 -2.11
N PHE A 13 23.04 -2.39 -1.52
CA PHE A 13 22.61 -1.04 -1.19
C PHE A 13 22.92 -0.73 0.27
N LYS A 14 23.21 0.54 0.54
CA LYS A 14 23.20 1.07 1.89
C LYS A 14 21.76 1.42 2.25
N ILE A 15 21.21 0.78 3.26
CA ILE A 15 19.81 0.91 3.67
C ILE A 15 19.77 1.61 5.03
N PRO A 16 19.33 2.87 5.12
CA PRO A 16 19.14 3.54 6.38
C PRO A 16 17.89 3.03 7.10
N PHE A 17 17.98 2.88 8.41
CA PHE A 17 16.86 2.56 9.27
C PHE A 17 16.99 3.33 10.59
N TYR A 18 16.26 4.44 10.75
CA TYR A 18 16.46 5.41 11.84
C TYR A 18 17.92 5.85 11.94
N ASP A 19 18.56 5.62 13.09
CA ASP A 19 19.97 5.90 13.39
C ASP A 19 20.92 4.77 12.92
N LYS A 20 20.37 3.70 12.35
CA LYS A 20 21.10 2.48 11.94
C LYS A 20 21.36 2.44 10.45
N THR A 21 22.32 1.63 10.06
CA THR A 21 22.64 1.38 8.65
C THR A 21 22.78 -0.11 8.41
N ALA A 22 22.02 -0.61 7.44
CA ALA A 22 22.18 -1.95 6.91
C ALA A 22 22.83 -1.92 5.52
N PHE A 23 23.37 -3.04 5.13
CA PHE A 23 23.81 -3.36 3.77
C PHE A 23 23.03 -4.57 3.29
N GLY A 24 22.36 -4.45 2.16
CA GLY A 24 21.46 -5.49 1.69
C GLY A 24 21.01 -5.28 0.26
N HIS A 25 20.05 -6.08 -0.15
CA HIS A 25 19.44 -6.02 -1.47
C HIS A 25 18.01 -6.49 -1.41
N SER A 26 17.18 -6.06 -2.37
CA SER A 26 15.85 -6.59 -2.61
C SER A 26 15.75 -7.15 -4.01
N GLY A 27 14.81 -8.05 -4.22
CA GLY A 27 14.55 -8.63 -5.51
C GLY A 27 13.11 -9.08 -5.66
N GLY A 28 12.70 -9.26 -6.91
CA GLY A 28 11.39 -9.79 -7.24
C GLY A 28 11.43 -10.50 -8.59
N ILE A 29 10.72 -11.62 -8.69
CA ILE A 29 10.55 -12.40 -9.92
C ILE A 29 9.21 -13.13 -9.86
N ASP A 30 8.42 -13.03 -10.92
CA ASP A 30 7.17 -13.76 -11.12
C ASP A 30 6.19 -13.72 -9.91
N GLY A 31 6.06 -12.54 -9.27
CA GLY A 31 5.20 -12.37 -8.09
C GLY A 31 5.84 -12.77 -6.75
N PHE A 32 7.06 -13.30 -6.77
CA PHE A 32 7.85 -13.52 -5.56
C PHE A 32 8.70 -12.30 -5.26
N THR A 33 8.78 -11.93 -3.99
CA THR A 33 9.63 -10.83 -3.53
C THR A 33 10.56 -11.30 -2.43
N SER A 34 11.74 -10.68 -2.37
CA SER A 34 12.71 -10.94 -1.32
C SER A 34 13.44 -9.67 -0.91
N VAL A 35 13.88 -9.63 0.32
CA VAL A 35 14.76 -8.61 0.84
C VAL A 35 15.69 -9.23 1.89
N PHE A 36 16.93 -8.78 1.92
CA PHE A 36 17.79 -9.03 3.05
C PHE A 36 18.57 -7.77 3.41
N GLY A 37 18.96 -7.67 4.68
CA GLY A 37 19.82 -6.62 5.19
C GLY A 37 20.66 -7.12 6.35
N HIS A 38 21.89 -6.64 6.43
CA HIS A 38 22.79 -6.89 7.53
C HIS A 38 23.17 -5.57 8.19
N PHE A 39 22.99 -5.46 9.49
CA PHE A 39 23.36 -4.34 10.34
C PHE A 39 24.67 -4.71 11.04
N PRO A 40 25.84 -4.31 10.52
CA PRO A 40 27.13 -4.79 11.05
C PRO A 40 27.41 -4.31 12.46
N ASP A 41 27.02 -3.08 12.80
CA ASP A 41 27.28 -2.50 14.11
C ASP A 41 26.42 -3.16 15.22
N ASP A 42 25.29 -3.75 14.86
CA ASP A 42 24.37 -4.43 15.77
C ASP A 42 24.47 -5.95 15.68
N HIS A 43 25.28 -6.49 14.74
CA HIS A 43 25.40 -7.94 14.46
C HIS A 43 24.06 -8.63 14.14
N ILE A 44 23.14 -7.90 13.52
CA ILE A 44 21.82 -8.38 13.15
C ILE A 44 21.73 -8.57 11.64
N SER A 45 21.22 -9.71 11.21
CA SER A 45 20.84 -9.98 9.83
C SER A 45 19.33 -10.22 9.74
N TYR A 46 18.72 -9.65 8.73
CA TYR A 46 17.30 -9.79 8.43
C TYR A 46 17.13 -10.30 7.01
N ALA A 47 16.25 -11.27 6.83
CA ALA A 47 15.84 -11.74 5.51
C ALA A 47 14.34 -12.02 5.50
N GLN A 48 13.68 -11.66 4.42
CA GLN A 48 12.26 -11.88 4.18
C GLN A 48 12.06 -12.36 2.76
N THR A 49 11.16 -13.31 2.57
CA THR A 49 10.64 -13.74 1.27
C THR A 49 9.13 -13.76 1.30
N SER A 50 8.49 -13.47 0.17
CA SER A 50 7.05 -13.56 -0.01
C SER A 50 6.73 -14.18 -1.36
N ASN A 51 5.72 -15.03 -1.40
CA ASN A 51 5.17 -15.61 -2.63
C ASN A 51 3.94 -14.85 -3.16
N GLY A 52 3.79 -13.59 -2.77
CA GLY A 52 2.72 -12.70 -3.21
C GLY A 52 3.21 -11.28 -3.33
N SER A 53 2.64 -10.54 -4.26
CA SER A 53 2.96 -9.13 -4.55
C SER A 53 1.80 -8.18 -4.24
N ASN A 54 0.70 -8.70 -3.70
CA ASN A 54 -0.51 -7.93 -3.38
C ASN A 54 -0.42 -7.18 -2.04
N THR A 55 0.65 -7.38 -1.28
CA THR A 55 0.88 -6.71 0.01
C THR A 55 2.19 -5.94 -0.05
N ASN A 56 2.23 -4.77 0.58
CA ASN A 56 3.47 -4.01 0.74
C ASN A 56 4.41 -4.71 1.74
N THR A 57 5.31 -5.54 1.21
CA THR A 57 6.28 -6.29 2.01
C THR A 57 7.26 -5.40 2.76
N ASN A 58 7.44 -4.14 2.34
CA ASN A 58 8.27 -3.17 3.05
C ASN A 58 7.68 -2.82 4.43
N ASN A 59 6.35 -2.75 4.56
CA ASN A 59 5.70 -2.53 5.85
C ASN A 59 6.00 -3.66 6.84
N ILE A 60 6.05 -4.91 6.37
CA ILE A 60 6.44 -6.06 7.19
C ILE A 60 7.90 -5.90 7.66
N SER A 61 8.81 -5.55 6.74
CA SER A 61 10.22 -5.31 7.06
C SER A 61 10.37 -4.21 8.11
N ILE A 62 9.69 -3.07 7.93
CA ILE A 62 9.72 -1.95 8.88
C ILE A 62 9.20 -2.39 10.25
N THR A 63 8.08 -3.11 10.30
CA THR A 63 7.48 -3.60 11.56
C THR A 63 8.45 -4.52 12.30
N VAL A 64 9.03 -5.51 11.61
CA VAL A 64 9.95 -6.48 12.22
C VAL A 64 11.23 -5.78 12.72
N LEU A 65 11.83 -4.92 11.90
CA LEU A 65 13.03 -4.17 12.28
C LEU A 65 12.75 -3.20 13.43
N SER A 66 11.57 -2.55 13.43
CA SER A 66 11.16 -1.68 14.54
C SER A 66 11.04 -2.45 15.84
N ALA A 67 10.44 -3.63 15.81
CA ALA A 67 10.37 -4.50 16.99
C ALA A 67 11.75 -4.93 17.49
N ILE A 68 12.66 -5.31 16.58
CA ILE A 68 14.04 -5.70 16.90
C ILE A 68 14.81 -4.55 17.55
N PHE A 69 14.67 -3.34 17.03
CA PHE A 69 15.42 -2.16 17.50
C PHE A 69 14.66 -1.32 18.55
N GLY A 70 13.55 -1.83 19.11
CA GLY A 70 12.78 -1.13 20.14
C GLY A 70 12.18 0.20 19.68
N LYS A 71 11.89 0.33 18.38
CA LYS A 71 11.20 1.49 17.82
C LYS A 71 9.68 1.27 17.84
N PRO A 72 8.85 2.32 17.85
CA PRO A 72 7.39 2.18 17.72
C PRO A 72 7.02 1.44 16.42
N TYR A 73 6.06 0.53 16.49
CA TYR A 73 5.55 -0.20 15.32
C TYR A 73 4.08 -0.53 15.49
N GLU A 74 3.44 -0.73 14.36
CA GLU A 74 2.08 -1.26 14.27
C GLU A 74 2.15 -2.62 13.57
N ILE A 75 1.40 -3.60 14.07
CA ILE A 75 1.27 -4.89 13.39
C ILE A 75 0.31 -4.69 12.22
N PRO A 76 0.76 -4.93 10.97
CA PRO A 76 -0.12 -4.83 9.81
C PRO A 76 -1.33 -5.76 9.97
N ASP A 77 -2.52 -5.24 9.74
CA ASP A 77 -3.74 -6.04 9.73
C ASP A 77 -3.96 -6.61 8.31
N PHE A 78 -3.87 -7.92 8.20
CA PHE A 78 -4.08 -8.66 6.94
C PHE A 78 -5.47 -9.30 6.88
N ARG A 79 -6.36 -8.98 7.82
CA ARG A 79 -7.73 -9.50 7.75
C ARG A 79 -8.42 -8.96 6.51
N VAL A 80 -8.96 -9.86 5.73
CA VAL A 80 -9.84 -9.51 4.61
C VAL A 80 -11.20 -9.18 5.20
N PHE A 81 -11.67 -7.97 4.99
CA PHE A 81 -13.03 -7.61 5.32
C PHE A 81 -13.94 -8.17 4.22
N GLU A 82 -14.73 -9.18 4.58
CA GLU A 82 -15.69 -9.77 3.63
C GLU A 82 -16.88 -8.84 3.47
N VAL A 83 -17.11 -8.40 2.25
CA VAL A 83 -18.30 -7.65 1.85
C VAL A 83 -19.18 -8.57 1.02
N ASN A 84 -20.46 -8.58 1.34
CA ASN A 84 -21.42 -9.29 0.50
C ASN A 84 -21.41 -8.68 -0.92
N PRO A 85 -21.23 -9.46 -1.99
CA PRO A 85 -21.13 -8.92 -3.34
C PRO A 85 -22.32 -8.03 -3.75
N GLU A 86 -23.52 -8.33 -3.26
CA GLU A 86 -24.73 -7.55 -3.52
C GLU A 86 -24.66 -6.14 -2.89
N ASP A 87 -23.95 -6.00 -1.77
CA ASP A 87 -23.78 -4.72 -1.09
C ASP A 87 -22.78 -3.81 -1.83
N LEU A 88 -22.00 -4.35 -2.76
CA LEU A 88 -21.01 -3.57 -3.53
C LEU A 88 -21.68 -2.64 -4.55
N ASP A 89 -22.88 -2.97 -5.03
CA ASP A 89 -23.57 -2.18 -6.06
C ASP A 89 -23.93 -0.77 -5.59
N GLN A 90 -24.10 -0.56 -4.28
CA GLN A 90 -24.37 0.76 -3.72
C GLN A 90 -23.21 1.77 -3.94
N TYR A 91 -21.98 1.27 -4.05
CA TYR A 91 -20.79 2.09 -4.26
C TYR A 91 -20.49 2.36 -5.74
N ALA A 92 -21.07 1.56 -6.66
CA ALA A 92 -20.85 1.74 -8.09
C ALA A 92 -21.45 3.07 -8.59
N GLY A 93 -20.72 3.77 -9.44
CA GLY A 93 -21.15 5.05 -10.03
C GLY A 93 -19.97 5.93 -10.46
N VAL A 94 -20.29 7.11 -10.95
CA VAL A 94 -19.33 8.14 -11.30
C VAL A 94 -19.33 9.18 -10.19
N TYR A 95 -18.14 9.53 -9.74
CA TYR A 95 -17.91 10.47 -8.66
C TYR A 95 -17.09 11.67 -9.16
N SER A 96 -17.55 12.87 -8.90
CA SER A 96 -16.88 14.11 -9.28
C SER A 96 -16.54 14.97 -8.06
N SER A 97 -15.49 15.78 -8.15
CA SER A 97 -15.01 16.66 -7.10
C SER A 97 -14.81 18.08 -7.61
N LYS A 98 -15.07 19.05 -6.74
CA LYS A 98 -14.69 20.45 -7.00
C LYS A 98 -13.22 20.72 -6.67
N GLN A 99 -12.58 19.82 -5.93
CA GLN A 99 -11.19 19.95 -5.47
C GLN A 99 -10.18 19.37 -6.46
N LEU A 100 -10.60 18.40 -7.27
CA LEU A 100 -9.76 17.75 -8.28
C LEU A 100 -10.48 17.73 -9.64
N PRO A 101 -9.78 18.06 -10.74
CA PRO A 101 -10.38 18.11 -12.09
C PRO A 101 -10.46 16.70 -12.73
N ILE A 102 -10.71 15.68 -11.93
CA ILE A 102 -10.87 14.28 -12.38
C ILE A 102 -12.19 13.73 -11.88
N LYS A 103 -12.77 12.82 -12.64
CA LYS A 103 -13.85 11.94 -12.17
C LYS A 103 -13.29 10.59 -11.83
N ILE A 104 -13.91 9.92 -10.87
CA ILE A 104 -13.59 8.54 -10.50
C ILE A 104 -14.82 7.70 -10.83
N THR A 105 -14.64 6.74 -11.71
CA THR A 105 -15.66 5.73 -12.00
C THR A 105 -15.39 4.51 -11.13
N VAL A 106 -16.38 4.09 -10.38
CA VAL A 106 -16.35 2.87 -9.55
C VAL A 106 -17.33 1.88 -10.16
N THR A 107 -16.86 0.68 -10.46
CA THR A 107 -17.66 -0.42 -11.00
C THR A 107 -17.50 -1.67 -10.15
N ARG A 108 -18.47 -2.57 -10.20
CA ARG A 108 -18.33 -3.88 -9.60
C ARG A 108 -17.92 -4.90 -10.66
N GLU A 109 -16.91 -5.67 -10.38
CA GLU A 109 -16.50 -6.84 -11.14
C GLU A 109 -16.53 -8.07 -10.23
N ASN A 110 -17.55 -8.90 -10.40
CA ASN A 110 -17.82 -10.07 -9.56
C ASN A 110 -17.94 -9.68 -8.06
N THR A 111 -16.92 -10.02 -7.27
CA THR A 111 -16.86 -9.81 -5.81
C THR A 111 -16.00 -8.61 -5.39
N ARG A 112 -15.63 -7.73 -6.35
CA ARG A 112 -14.70 -6.61 -6.10
C ARG A 112 -15.24 -5.31 -6.68
N LEU A 113 -14.82 -4.21 -6.07
CA LEU A 113 -14.91 -2.89 -6.70
C LEU A 113 -13.65 -2.62 -7.50
N ILE A 114 -13.83 -2.00 -8.65
CA ILE A 114 -12.77 -1.47 -9.51
C ILE A 114 -12.96 0.03 -9.58
N ALA A 115 -11.91 0.78 -9.34
CA ALA A 115 -11.92 2.23 -9.49
C ALA A 115 -11.04 2.66 -10.66
N GLN A 116 -11.45 3.74 -11.33
CA GLN A 116 -10.72 4.34 -12.44
C GLN A 116 -10.84 5.85 -12.40
N GLY A 117 -9.73 6.54 -12.28
CA GLY A 117 -9.66 7.98 -12.50
C GLY A 117 -9.67 8.32 -13.99
N THR A 118 -10.21 9.50 -14.36
CA THR A 118 -10.21 9.97 -15.75
C THR A 118 -8.80 9.96 -16.33
N GLY A 119 -8.62 9.25 -17.45
CA GLY A 119 -7.32 9.15 -18.14
C GLY A 119 -6.30 8.25 -17.44
N GLN A 120 -6.69 7.48 -16.43
CA GLN A 120 -5.80 6.58 -15.69
C GLN A 120 -6.21 5.12 -15.91
N SER A 121 -5.31 4.19 -15.60
CA SER A 121 -5.64 2.77 -15.56
C SER A 121 -6.57 2.45 -14.39
N SER A 122 -7.44 1.48 -14.59
CA SER A 122 -8.28 0.96 -13.52
C SER A 122 -7.46 0.11 -12.52
N PHE A 123 -7.94 0.06 -11.29
CA PHE A 123 -7.31 -0.72 -10.22
C PHE A 123 -8.37 -1.33 -9.29
N PRO A 124 -8.11 -2.53 -8.74
CA PRO A 124 -9.00 -3.17 -7.80
C PRO A 124 -8.95 -2.50 -6.43
N LEU A 125 -10.09 -2.46 -5.77
CA LEU A 125 -10.22 -2.00 -4.39
C LEU A 125 -10.40 -3.19 -3.45
N GLU A 126 -9.67 -3.19 -2.36
CA GLU A 126 -9.78 -4.15 -1.27
C GLU A 126 -10.58 -3.54 -0.11
N ALA A 127 -11.62 -4.24 0.35
CA ALA A 127 -12.38 -3.81 1.51
C ALA A 127 -11.54 -3.94 2.79
N THR A 128 -11.52 -2.90 3.61
CA THR A 128 -10.83 -2.89 4.91
C THR A 128 -11.79 -2.77 6.08
N ALA A 129 -12.95 -2.16 5.85
CA ALA A 129 -14.06 -2.06 6.78
C ALA A 129 -15.36 -1.85 5.98
N LYS A 130 -16.48 -1.79 6.69
CA LYS A 130 -17.73 -1.34 6.07
C LYS A 130 -17.53 0.05 5.48
N ASP A 131 -17.96 0.23 4.23
CA ASP A 131 -17.88 1.48 3.48
C ASP A 131 -16.44 2.00 3.24
N GLN A 132 -15.39 1.21 3.58
CA GLN A 132 -14.00 1.60 3.42
C GLN A 132 -13.23 0.60 2.57
N PHE A 133 -12.55 1.14 1.56
CA PHE A 133 -11.77 0.36 0.59
C PHE A 133 -10.39 1.00 0.40
N LYS A 134 -9.39 0.17 0.07
CA LYS A 134 -8.02 0.65 -0.21
C LYS A 134 -7.48 0.09 -1.52
N PHE A 135 -6.52 0.82 -2.08
CA PHE A 135 -5.57 0.29 -3.04
C PHE A 135 -4.16 0.62 -2.55
N GLU A 136 -3.53 -0.37 -1.94
CA GLU A 136 -2.31 -0.20 -1.17
C GLU A 136 -1.11 0.22 -2.02
N GLN A 137 -1.02 -0.25 -3.27
CA GLN A 137 0.09 0.04 -4.17
C GLN A 137 0.23 1.55 -4.46
N ALA A 138 -0.87 2.29 -4.47
CA ALA A 138 -0.88 3.74 -4.69
C ALA A 138 -1.20 4.54 -3.41
N GLY A 139 -1.28 3.89 -2.24
CA GLY A 139 -1.63 4.54 -0.99
C GLY A 139 -3.01 5.21 -1.00
N ILE A 140 -3.96 4.61 -1.73
CA ILE A 140 -5.32 5.11 -1.87
C ILE A 140 -6.20 4.49 -0.78
N ILE A 141 -6.99 5.35 -0.11
CA ILE A 141 -8.12 4.94 0.73
C ILE A 141 -9.36 5.67 0.23
N MET A 142 -10.44 4.93 0.03
CA MET A 142 -11.75 5.44 -0.35
C MET A 142 -12.76 5.10 0.74
N GLU A 143 -13.39 6.12 1.31
CA GLU A 143 -14.45 5.99 2.30
C GLU A 143 -15.76 6.45 1.67
N PHE A 144 -16.73 5.57 1.57
CA PHE A 144 -18.01 5.85 0.95
C PHE A 144 -19.07 6.18 2.00
N ASN A 145 -19.96 7.08 1.65
CA ASN A 145 -21.21 7.29 2.37
C ASN A 145 -22.38 7.14 1.37
N PRO A 146 -22.93 5.93 1.22
CA PRO A 146 -24.01 5.69 0.26
C PRO A 146 -25.27 6.52 0.52
N ALA A 147 -25.59 6.81 1.79
CA ALA A 147 -26.76 7.60 2.17
C ALA A 147 -26.65 9.05 1.69
N GLU A 148 -25.48 9.64 1.75
CA GLU A 148 -25.21 11.00 1.28
C GLU A 148 -24.71 11.06 -0.17
N LYS A 149 -24.53 9.90 -0.80
CA LYS A 149 -23.96 9.77 -2.13
C LYS A 149 -22.59 10.45 -2.26
N THR A 150 -21.76 10.34 -1.22
CA THR A 150 -20.41 10.93 -1.19
C THR A 150 -19.34 9.85 -1.06
N MET A 151 -18.12 10.21 -1.45
CA MET A 151 -16.93 9.41 -1.28
C MET A 151 -15.76 10.32 -0.91
N ILE A 152 -14.98 9.95 0.08
CA ILE A 152 -13.75 10.62 0.47
C ILE A 152 -12.58 9.82 -0.07
N LEU A 153 -11.75 10.46 -0.90
CA LEU A 153 -10.48 9.94 -1.35
C LEU A 153 -9.35 10.48 -0.48
N LYS A 154 -8.54 9.59 0.09
CA LYS A 154 -7.31 9.92 0.80
C LYS A 154 -6.12 9.38 0.00
N GLN A 155 -5.20 10.25 -0.38
CA GLN A 155 -4.00 9.88 -1.12
C GLN A 155 -2.90 10.93 -0.95
N GLY A 156 -1.65 10.48 -0.76
CA GLY A 156 -0.49 11.38 -0.69
C GLY A 156 -0.57 12.44 0.41
N GLY A 157 -1.26 12.15 1.51
CA GLY A 157 -1.52 13.10 2.62
C GLY A 157 -2.67 14.07 2.36
N GLY A 158 -3.26 14.06 1.14
CA GLY A 158 -4.44 14.85 0.79
C GLY A 158 -5.75 14.09 1.10
N THR A 159 -6.81 14.86 1.34
CA THR A 159 -8.18 14.36 1.55
C THR A 159 -9.12 15.14 0.63
N PHE A 160 -9.85 14.44 -0.21
CA PHE A 160 -10.69 15.03 -1.27
C PHE A 160 -12.09 14.45 -1.20
N THR A 161 -13.09 15.32 -1.23
CA THR A 161 -14.50 14.92 -1.25
C THR A 161 -15.03 14.83 -2.68
N PHE A 162 -15.69 13.74 -2.99
CA PHE A 162 -16.36 13.47 -4.25
C PHE A 162 -17.84 13.25 -4.02
N ILE A 163 -18.65 13.63 -5.00
CA ILE A 163 -20.12 13.48 -4.99
C ILE A 163 -20.49 12.55 -6.14
N LYS A 164 -21.33 11.56 -5.88
CA LYS A 164 -21.88 10.64 -6.87
C LYS A 164 -22.85 11.38 -7.79
N GLU A 165 -22.61 11.27 -9.10
CA GLU A 165 -23.46 11.87 -10.15
C GLU A 165 -24.81 11.17 -10.31
#